data_b955e18424a07bcae74d3e668d7813eb
#
_entry.id   b955e18424a07bcae74d3e668d7813eb
#
_cell.length_a   1.000
_cell.length_b   1.000
_cell.length_c   1.000
_cell.angle_alpha   90.00
_cell.angle_beta   90.00
_cell.angle_gamma   90.00
#
_symmetry.space_group_name_H-M   'P 1'
#
loop_
_entity.id
_entity.type
_entity.pdbx_description
1 polymer ?
#
loop_
_entity_poly.entity_id
_entity_poly.type
_entity_poly.pdbx_seq_one_letter_code
_entity_poly.pdbx_strand_id
1 'polypeptide(L)'
;RANLNAESQGRLQVARIYEMIEDKGVKDLLSVLLARDSYHQNLWATAVKELEEKEKSILVPSTFPRENERLDIAYDFYNFSEGEESKKGSWAKGKALDGEGEYNYLKEPKVEGKAPKLDPVTPKMYGTPPAK
;
A
#
# COMPACT_ATOMS: atom_id res chain seq x y z
N ARG A 1 -10.92 4.15 -1.45
CA ARG A 1 -9.80 3.75 -0.56
C ARG A 1 -8.74 4.82 -0.43
N ALA A 2 -8.38 5.52 -1.50
CA ALA A 2 -7.36 6.58 -1.45
C ALA A 2 -7.71 7.66 -0.41
N ASN A 3 -8.96 8.12 -0.37
CA ASN A 3 -9.41 9.11 0.61
C ASN A 3 -9.33 8.59 2.05
N LEU A 4 -9.73 7.33 2.30
CA LEU A 4 -9.58 6.71 3.63
C LEU A 4 -8.12 6.65 4.07
N ASN A 5 -7.22 6.33 3.15
CA ASN A 5 -5.78 6.31 3.42
C ASN A 5 -5.24 7.71 3.72
N ALA A 6 -5.64 8.71 2.94
CA ALA A 6 -5.23 10.10 3.15
C ALA A 6 -5.66 10.63 4.52
N GLU A 7 -6.91 10.38 4.93
CA GLU A 7 -7.42 10.75 6.26
C GLU A 7 -6.65 10.05 7.38
N SER A 8 -6.34 8.78 7.20
CA SER A 8 -5.58 7.99 8.20
C SER A 8 -4.16 8.53 8.37
N GLN A 9 -3.51 8.92 7.28
CA GLN A 9 -2.18 9.53 7.34
C GLN A 9 -2.22 10.94 7.95
N GLY A 10 -3.17 11.76 7.53
CA GLY A 10 -3.38 13.11 8.07
C GLY A 10 -3.57 13.08 9.58
N ARG A 11 -4.47 12.22 10.06
CA ARG A 11 -4.73 12.04 11.49
C ARG A 11 -3.47 11.63 12.26
N LEU A 12 -2.68 10.70 11.73
CA LEU A 12 -1.41 10.27 12.35
C LEU A 12 -0.42 11.45 12.46
N GLN A 13 -0.32 12.27 11.43
CA GLN A 13 0.57 13.44 11.43
C GLN A 13 0.11 14.47 12.46
N VAL A 14 -1.18 14.79 12.52
CA VAL A 14 -1.73 15.72 13.52
C VAL A 14 -1.52 15.20 14.95
N ALA A 15 -1.71 13.90 15.18
CA ALA A 15 -1.45 13.27 16.49
C ALA A 15 0.03 13.42 16.90
N ARG A 16 0.96 13.23 15.99
CA ARG A 16 2.40 13.43 16.26
C ARG A 16 2.74 14.88 16.59
N ILE A 17 2.15 15.83 15.87
CA ILE A 17 2.32 17.26 16.16
C ILE A 17 1.75 17.59 17.53
N TYR A 18 0.57 17.06 17.88
CA TYR A 18 -0.04 17.22 19.21
C TYR A 18 0.89 16.78 20.35
N GLU A 19 1.57 15.65 20.19
CA GLU A 19 2.53 15.14 21.18
C GLU A 19 3.78 16.04 21.30
N MET A 20 4.20 16.68 20.22
CA MET A 20 5.42 17.48 20.17
C MET A 20 5.23 18.92 20.66
N ILE A 21 4.02 19.46 20.70
CA ILE A 21 3.72 20.85 21.03
C ILE A 21 3.39 20.98 22.52
N GLU A 22 3.86 22.07 23.14
CA GLU A 22 3.56 22.38 24.53
C GLU A 22 2.45 23.46 24.67
N ASP A 23 2.26 24.29 23.66
CA ASP A 23 1.27 25.35 23.67
C ASP A 23 -0.16 24.80 23.78
N LYS A 24 -0.87 25.21 24.82
CA LYS A 24 -2.22 24.73 25.15
C LYS A 24 -3.26 25.13 24.11
N GLY A 25 -3.17 26.33 23.54
CA GLY A 25 -4.10 26.82 22.54
C GLY A 25 -3.97 26.03 21.22
N VAL A 26 -2.71 25.73 20.85
CA VAL A 26 -2.44 24.90 19.67
C VAL A 26 -2.90 23.46 19.93
N LYS A 27 -2.66 22.89 21.09
CA LYS A 27 -3.16 21.55 21.44
C LYS A 27 -4.70 21.48 21.38
N ASP A 28 -5.37 22.49 21.88
CA ASP A 28 -6.83 22.55 21.82
C ASP A 28 -7.34 22.55 20.37
N LEU A 29 -6.75 23.38 19.51
CA LEU A 29 -7.07 23.37 18.06
C LEU A 29 -6.80 22.01 17.43
N LEU A 30 -5.64 21.39 17.71
CA LEU A 30 -5.28 20.09 17.16
C LEU A 30 -6.23 18.98 17.62
N SER A 31 -6.74 19.07 18.86
CA SER A 31 -7.73 18.12 19.39
C SER A 31 -9.04 18.16 18.60
N VAL A 32 -9.48 19.36 18.18
CA VAL A 32 -10.64 19.53 17.31
C VAL A 32 -10.39 18.92 15.92
N LEU A 33 -9.21 19.15 15.35
CA LEU A 33 -8.83 18.54 14.06
C LEU A 33 -8.82 17.03 14.16
N LEU A 34 -8.21 16.45 15.18
CA LEU A 34 -8.20 14.99 15.43
C LEU A 34 -9.61 14.40 15.53
N ALA A 35 -10.52 15.12 16.19
CA ALA A 35 -11.93 14.71 16.28
C ALA A 35 -12.60 14.73 14.90
N ARG A 36 -12.33 15.75 14.08
CA ARG A 36 -12.85 15.83 12.69
C ARG A 36 -12.28 14.73 11.80
N ASP A 37 -10.98 14.46 11.90
CA ASP A 37 -10.33 13.39 11.14
C ASP A 37 -10.90 12.01 11.53
N SER A 38 -11.26 11.81 12.81
CA SER A 38 -11.95 10.60 13.23
C SER A 38 -13.30 10.41 12.52
N TYR A 39 -14.08 11.50 12.37
CA TYR A 39 -15.31 11.45 11.62
C TYR A 39 -15.05 11.15 10.14
N HIS A 40 -14.09 11.81 9.52
CA HIS A 40 -13.74 11.62 8.11
C HIS A 40 -13.26 10.19 7.84
N GLN A 41 -12.46 9.62 8.71
CA GLN A 41 -12.06 8.20 8.61
C GLN A 41 -13.29 7.27 8.60
N ASN A 42 -14.20 7.48 9.55
CA ASN A 42 -15.42 6.68 9.62
C ASN A 42 -16.32 6.88 8.40
N LEU A 43 -16.46 8.11 7.92
CA LEU A 43 -17.21 8.43 6.70
C LEU A 43 -16.69 7.63 5.49
N TRP A 44 -15.37 7.71 5.25
CA TRP A 44 -14.76 7.00 4.13
C TRP A 44 -14.73 5.49 4.29
N ALA A 45 -14.56 5.00 5.52
CA ALA A 45 -14.65 3.57 5.79
C ALA A 45 -16.06 3.03 5.51
N THR A 46 -17.09 3.77 5.91
CA THR A 46 -18.49 3.44 5.60
C THR A 46 -18.75 3.44 4.10
N ALA A 47 -18.30 4.48 3.39
CA ALA A 47 -18.46 4.56 1.94
C ALA A 47 -17.72 3.42 1.20
N VAL A 48 -16.53 3.04 1.66
CA VAL A 48 -15.80 1.88 1.10
C VAL A 48 -16.61 0.61 1.30
N LYS A 49 -17.12 0.38 2.50
CA LYS A 49 -17.92 -0.80 2.82
C LYS A 49 -19.19 -0.89 1.95
N GLU A 50 -19.92 0.21 1.82
CA GLU A 50 -21.14 0.25 0.98
C GLU A 50 -20.82 -0.03 -0.50
N LEU A 51 -19.71 0.48 -1.02
CA LEU A 51 -19.27 0.22 -2.39
C LEU A 51 -18.83 -1.23 -2.59
N GLU A 52 -18.12 -1.82 -1.63
CA GLU A 52 -17.73 -3.24 -1.68
C GLU A 52 -18.97 -4.15 -1.70
N GLU A 53 -19.96 -3.84 -0.88
CA GLU A 53 -21.23 -4.59 -0.85
C GLU A 53 -22.01 -4.46 -2.17
N LYS A 54 -22.04 -3.25 -2.74
CA LYS A 54 -22.74 -2.95 -4.00
C LYS A 54 -22.06 -3.57 -5.21
N GLU A 55 -20.76 -3.45 -5.28
CA GLU A 55 -19.93 -3.91 -6.41
C GLU A 55 -19.56 -5.40 -6.26
N LYS A 56 -19.76 -5.97 -5.06
CA LYS A 56 -19.35 -7.33 -4.71
C LYS A 56 -17.87 -7.60 -4.94
N SER A 57 -17.05 -6.56 -4.79
CA SER A 57 -15.62 -6.61 -4.94
C SER A 57 -14.94 -5.81 -3.85
N ILE A 58 -13.89 -6.38 -3.26
CA ILE A 58 -13.01 -5.70 -2.29
C ILE A 58 -11.80 -5.06 -2.97
N LEU A 59 -11.58 -5.37 -4.23
CA LEU A 59 -10.45 -4.87 -5.02
C LEU A 59 -10.89 -3.73 -5.93
N VAL A 60 -10.00 -2.77 -6.10
CA VAL A 60 -10.20 -1.69 -7.08
C VAL A 60 -10.01 -2.29 -8.48
N PRO A 61 -11.00 -2.18 -9.38
CA PRO A 61 -10.84 -2.65 -10.75
C PRO A 61 -9.64 -1.98 -11.43
N SER A 62 -8.82 -2.77 -12.09
CA SER A 62 -7.74 -2.26 -12.93
C SER A 62 -8.28 -1.81 -14.27
N THR A 63 -7.76 -0.70 -14.81
CA THR A 63 -7.99 -0.28 -16.19
C THR A 63 -7.00 -0.92 -17.16
N PHE A 64 -5.98 -1.60 -16.64
CA PHE A 64 -5.03 -2.38 -17.44
C PHE A 64 -5.67 -3.70 -17.87
N PRO A 65 -5.58 -4.08 -19.16
CA PRO A 65 -6.14 -5.35 -19.63
C PRO A 65 -5.45 -6.54 -18.94
N ARG A 66 -6.23 -7.37 -18.26
CA ARG A 66 -5.71 -8.47 -17.46
C ARG A 66 -4.94 -9.52 -18.28
N GLU A 67 -5.32 -9.71 -19.53
CA GLU A 67 -4.61 -10.59 -20.47
C GLU A 67 -3.18 -10.16 -20.78
N ASN A 68 -2.82 -8.92 -20.46
CA ASN A 68 -1.45 -8.40 -20.60
C ASN A 68 -0.61 -8.54 -19.34
N GLU A 69 -1.20 -9.01 -18.25
CA GLU A 69 -0.50 -9.27 -17.00
C GLU A 69 0.22 -10.63 -17.05
N ARG A 70 1.32 -10.74 -16.35
CA ARG A 70 2.03 -12.01 -16.15
C ARG A 70 1.28 -12.84 -15.09
N LEU A 71 0.17 -13.45 -15.51
CA LEU A 71 -0.72 -14.20 -14.63
C LEU A 71 -0.05 -15.44 -14.01
N ASP A 72 1.01 -15.93 -14.64
CA ASP A 72 1.84 -17.02 -14.15
C ASP A 72 2.56 -16.71 -12.83
N ILE A 73 2.76 -15.42 -12.51
CA ILE A 73 3.41 -14.97 -11.27
C ILE A 73 2.54 -14.02 -10.43
N ALA A 74 1.32 -13.74 -10.85
CA ALA A 74 0.47 -12.74 -10.22
C ALA A 74 0.10 -13.05 -8.76
N TYR A 75 0.16 -14.31 -8.37
CA TYR A 75 -0.19 -14.79 -7.03
C TYR A 75 0.99 -15.37 -6.27
N ASP A 76 2.21 -15.18 -6.79
CA ASP A 76 3.43 -15.65 -6.15
C ASP A 76 3.89 -14.68 -5.06
N PHE A 77 3.99 -15.19 -3.84
CA PHE A 77 4.59 -14.47 -2.73
C PHE A 77 6.07 -14.83 -2.63
N TYR A 78 6.94 -13.91 -3.02
CA TYR A 78 8.39 -14.08 -2.97
C TYR A 78 8.93 -13.75 -1.59
N ASN A 79 9.44 -14.74 -0.86
CA ASN A 79 10.11 -14.52 0.41
C ASN A 79 11.63 -14.54 0.25
N PHE A 80 12.26 -13.40 0.51
CA PHE A 80 13.72 -13.22 0.50
C PHE A 80 14.33 -13.16 1.92
N SER A 81 13.51 -13.25 2.96
CA SER A 81 13.99 -13.24 4.34
C SER A 81 14.46 -14.61 4.80
N GLU A 82 15.34 -14.67 5.80
CA GLU A 82 15.78 -15.92 6.40
C GLU A 82 14.65 -16.66 7.15
N GLY A 83 13.70 -15.89 7.73
CA GLY A 83 12.56 -16.43 8.47
C GLY A 83 11.48 -17.03 7.58
N GLU A 84 10.64 -17.87 8.16
CA GLU A 84 9.49 -18.49 7.50
C GLU A 84 8.14 -18.09 8.10
N GLU A 85 8.12 -17.07 8.96
CA GLU A 85 6.90 -16.61 9.65
C GLU A 85 5.82 -16.15 8.67
N SER A 86 6.22 -15.52 7.57
CA SER A 86 5.33 -15.07 6.50
C SER A 86 4.59 -16.22 5.81
N LYS A 87 5.13 -17.44 5.82
CA LYS A 87 4.46 -18.64 5.28
C LYS A 87 3.17 -18.99 6.01
N LYS A 88 3.00 -18.53 7.26
CA LYS A 88 1.82 -18.78 8.08
C LYS A 88 0.66 -17.83 7.75
N GLY A 89 0.92 -16.76 7.02
CA GLY A 89 -0.09 -15.77 6.66
C GLY A 89 -1.12 -16.29 5.64
N SER A 90 -2.30 -15.70 5.67
CA SER A 90 -3.37 -15.99 4.70
C SER A 90 -3.03 -15.60 3.25
N TRP A 91 -2.04 -14.74 3.07
CA TRP A 91 -1.49 -14.35 1.78
C TRP A 91 -0.50 -15.36 1.16
N ALA A 92 -0.12 -16.39 1.91
CA ALA A 92 0.88 -17.36 1.48
C ALA A 92 0.27 -18.65 0.90
N LYS A 93 -1.04 -18.83 1.02
CA LYS A 93 -1.74 -20.04 0.55
C LYS A 93 -3.25 -19.81 0.44
N GLY A 94 -3.87 -20.63 -0.40
CA GLY A 94 -5.32 -20.61 -0.60
C GLY A 94 -5.76 -19.67 -1.70
N LYS A 95 -7.05 -19.54 -1.90
CA LYS A 95 -7.61 -18.71 -2.97
C LYS A 95 -7.33 -17.24 -2.74
N ALA A 96 -6.95 -16.54 -3.80
CA ALA A 96 -6.84 -15.10 -3.82
C ALA A 96 -8.20 -14.43 -3.63
N LEU A 97 -8.23 -13.21 -3.08
CA LEU A 97 -9.46 -12.50 -2.77
C LEU A 97 -10.27 -12.09 -4.02
N ASP A 98 -9.63 -12.00 -5.19
CA ASP A 98 -10.31 -11.78 -6.47
C ASP A 98 -10.99 -13.05 -7.01
N GLY A 99 -10.70 -14.21 -6.42
CA GLY A 99 -11.24 -15.50 -6.84
C GLY A 99 -10.64 -16.08 -8.12
N GLU A 100 -9.64 -15.42 -8.72
CA GLU A 100 -9.08 -15.77 -10.02
C GLU A 100 -7.79 -16.60 -9.94
N GLY A 101 -7.21 -16.73 -8.73
CA GLY A 101 -5.98 -17.50 -8.54
C GLY A 101 -5.83 -18.07 -7.15
N GLU A 102 -4.69 -18.71 -6.93
CA GLU A 102 -4.28 -19.25 -5.64
C GLU A 102 -2.89 -18.72 -5.26
N TYR A 103 -2.74 -18.33 -3.99
CA TYR A 103 -1.44 -17.86 -3.48
C TYR A 103 -0.42 -19.00 -3.45
N ASN A 104 0.75 -18.71 -3.98
CA ASN A 104 1.88 -19.61 -4.02
C ASN A 104 3.08 -18.99 -3.27
N TYR A 105 3.58 -19.69 -2.24
CA TYR A 105 4.70 -19.20 -1.44
C TYR A 105 6.02 -19.76 -1.98
N LEU A 106 6.89 -18.85 -2.41
CA LEU A 106 8.22 -19.16 -2.95
C LEU A 106 9.29 -18.59 -2.02
N LYS A 107 10.00 -19.47 -1.34
CA LYS A 107 11.18 -19.10 -0.55
C LYS A 107 12.40 -19.03 -1.46
N GLU A 108 13.13 -17.93 -1.38
CA GLU A 108 14.37 -17.70 -2.12
C GLU A 108 14.20 -17.98 -3.63
N PRO A 109 13.26 -17.31 -4.31
CA PRO A 109 13.02 -17.54 -5.71
C PRO A 109 14.29 -17.31 -6.52
N LYS A 110 14.57 -18.22 -7.44
CA LYS A 110 15.75 -18.10 -8.30
C LYS A 110 15.54 -17.01 -9.33
N VAL A 111 16.59 -16.26 -9.59
CA VAL A 111 16.60 -15.30 -10.70
C VAL A 111 16.61 -16.09 -12.02
N GLU A 112 15.62 -15.85 -12.85
CA GLU A 112 15.55 -16.40 -14.20
C GLU A 112 16.12 -15.42 -15.22
N GLY A 113 16.87 -15.96 -16.17
CA GLY A 113 17.46 -15.17 -17.25
C GLY A 113 18.74 -14.43 -16.87
N LYS A 114 19.20 -13.59 -17.79
CA LYS A 114 20.38 -12.74 -17.59
C LYS A 114 19.96 -11.40 -17.01
N ALA A 115 20.73 -10.91 -16.04
CA ALA A 115 20.55 -9.56 -15.55
C ALA A 115 20.58 -8.56 -16.73
N PRO A 116 19.59 -7.63 -16.81
CA PRO A 116 19.60 -6.62 -17.86
C PRO A 116 20.84 -5.73 -17.72
N LYS A 117 21.45 -5.40 -18.84
CA LYS A 117 22.49 -4.38 -18.86
C LYS A 117 21.80 -3.02 -18.82
N LEU A 118 21.80 -2.40 -17.67
CA LEU A 118 21.24 -1.07 -17.49
C LEU A 118 22.24 -0.01 -17.90
N ASP A 119 21.75 1.00 -18.60
CA ASP A 119 22.55 2.20 -18.87
C ASP A 119 22.80 2.97 -17.56
N PRO A 120 23.96 3.62 -17.43
CA PRO A 120 24.22 4.46 -16.28
C PRO A 120 23.15 5.55 -16.14
N VAL A 121 22.70 5.75 -14.91
CA VAL A 121 21.72 6.80 -14.62
C VAL A 121 22.34 8.16 -14.89
N THR A 122 21.70 8.94 -15.74
CA THR A 122 22.19 10.28 -16.06
C THR A 122 21.81 11.27 -14.93
N PRO A 123 22.68 12.23 -14.57
CA PRO A 123 22.39 13.25 -13.55
C PRO A 123 21.08 14.02 -13.82
N LYS A 124 20.70 14.19 -15.08
CA LYS A 124 19.45 14.86 -15.47
C LYS A 124 18.19 14.18 -14.97
N MET A 125 18.21 12.87 -14.77
CA MET A 125 17.04 12.11 -14.29
C MET A 125 16.71 12.43 -12.82
N TYR A 126 17.67 12.91 -12.04
CA TYR A 126 17.50 13.22 -10.62
C TYR A 126 17.60 14.71 -10.30
N GLY A 127 17.65 15.57 -11.33
CA GLY A 127 17.79 17.00 -11.11
C GLY A 127 19.12 17.42 -10.45
N THR A 128 20.08 16.51 -10.37
CA THR A 128 21.40 16.80 -9.79
C THR A 128 22.21 17.56 -10.82
N PRO A 129 22.74 18.77 -10.49
CA PRO A 129 23.62 19.47 -11.42
C PRO A 129 24.89 18.62 -11.69
N PRO A 130 25.43 18.68 -12.91
CA PRO A 130 26.71 18.00 -13.21
C PRO A 130 27.78 18.48 -12.23
N ALA A 131 28.55 17.54 -11.70
CA ALA A 131 29.72 17.86 -10.90
C ALA A 131 30.65 18.76 -11.73
N LYS A 132 31.07 19.90 -11.15
CA LYS A 132 32.02 20.81 -11.80
C LYS A 132 33.39 20.18 -11.81
#